data_4ded70e76031ae5717eaec383a5bfbcb
#
_entry.id   4ded70e76031ae5717eaec383a5bfbcb
#
_cell.length_a   1.000
_cell.length_b   1.000
_cell.length_c   1.000
_cell.angle_alpha   90.00
_cell.angle_beta   90.00
_cell.angle_gamma   90.00
#
_symmetry.space_group_name_H-M   'P 1'
#
loop_
_entity.id
_entity.type
_entity.pdbx_description
1 polymer ?
#
loop_
_entity_poly.entity_id
_entity_poly.type
_entity_poly.pdbx_seq_one_letter_code
_entity_poly.pdbx_strand_id
1 'polypeptide(L)'
;MSVVENVSRRRFLIGGVITAGALVLGVRYYPKLRRGDKLPHDTEVDRATLRPSVYLGINPDGTVWIVAHRCEMGTTSRTTLPLVVADELDADWKRVQIEQAIGDKRYGDQNTDGSHSIRSFYDAMREAGASARFMLIRAAASEWGVPAEECETDLHVVVHRSTKRRMGYGALVSAAAKLPVPKREELKLKPKNAWRYIGKGEVSYDLEALVTGKAIYGMDARVDGMVYASVEHPPVLGGKVKSCDDQEALQVAGVRQTVSIDPFQQAPAFQPLGGIAVIADNTWAAFQGRKKLHISWANGTNENYNSEQYKSELRETSHNPCKVVRNIGDADAVFAKGGKLYEADYYVPLLAHASMEPMVALAEFKDGKATLWAPTQNPQAVQDIVSKELGIPTEDVICHVTLLGGGFGRKSKPDYVAEAAVLSKKTGRPVKVVWTREDDIKFDYYNAVASMYLKAALGAQGKPTAWLQRSVFPPIPSIFDVNAVYGDPAHLQQGWTDIPYDLPNLRIENGPAKARPHLIPARSA
;
A
#
# COMPACT_ATOMS: atom_id res chain seq x y z
N MET A 1 -28.59 -0.45 -34.12
CA MET A 1 -27.75 0.77 -34.04
C MET A 1 -28.04 1.43 -32.71
N SER A 2 -27.27 1.15 -31.69
CA SER A 2 -27.33 1.83 -30.39
C SER A 2 -26.13 2.77 -30.30
N VAL A 3 -26.45 4.03 -30.22
CA VAL A 3 -25.53 5.15 -30.13
C VAL A 3 -24.69 5.01 -28.85
N VAL A 4 -23.38 4.89 -28.98
CA VAL A 4 -22.45 5.07 -27.87
C VAL A 4 -22.45 6.56 -27.53
N GLU A 5 -23.20 6.94 -26.51
CA GLU A 5 -23.10 8.30 -25.97
C GLU A 5 -21.69 8.53 -25.40
N ASN A 6 -20.99 9.46 -26.00
CA ASN A 6 -19.73 10.01 -25.47
C ASN A 6 -20.00 10.67 -24.12
N VAL A 7 -19.83 9.91 -23.06
CA VAL A 7 -19.85 10.46 -21.70
C VAL A 7 -18.70 11.44 -21.59
N SER A 8 -18.98 12.73 -21.48
CA SER A 8 -17.96 13.77 -21.37
C SER A 8 -17.01 13.46 -20.21
N ARG A 9 -15.71 13.71 -20.39
CA ARG A 9 -14.67 13.57 -19.36
C ARG A 9 -15.07 14.14 -17.99
N ARG A 10 -15.94 15.12 -17.97
CA ARG A 10 -16.46 15.79 -16.78
C ARG A 10 -17.51 14.93 -16.03
N ARG A 11 -18.35 14.15 -16.71
CA ARG A 11 -19.31 13.23 -16.06
C ARG A 11 -18.62 11.94 -15.59
N PHE A 12 -17.60 11.48 -16.28
CA PHE A 12 -16.74 10.38 -15.83
C PHE A 12 -16.01 10.72 -14.52
N LEU A 13 -15.57 11.98 -14.36
CA LEU A 13 -14.91 12.46 -13.12
C LEU A 13 -15.88 12.65 -11.95
N ILE A 14 -17.15 12.93 -12.19
CA ILE A 14 -18.15 13.16 -11.12
C ILE A 14 -18.78 11.84 -10.63
N GLY A 15 -18.91 10.82 -11.49
CA GLY A 15 -19.45 9.51 -11.10
C GLY A 15 -18.47 8.62 -10.31
N GLY A 16 -17.17 8.91 -10.33
CA GLY A 16 -16.12 8.17 -9.63
C GLY A 16 -15.83 8.61 -8.19
N VAL A 17 -16.50 9.65 -7.70
CA VAL A 17 -16.15 10.31 -6.43
C VAL A 17 -16.87 9.75 -5.21
N ILE A 18 -17.85 8.87 -5.36
CA ILE A 18 -18.68 8.44 -4.20
C ILE A 18 -18.42 7.01 -3.72
N THR A 19 -17.71 6.12 -4.45
CA THR A 19 -17.53 4.73 -4.01
C THR A 19 -16.14 4.13 -4.12
N ALA A 20 -15.13 4.89 -4.47
CA ALA A 20 -13.73 4.40 -4.46
C ALA A 20 -12.81 5.58 -4.10
N GLY A 21 -12.73 5.90 -2.85
CA GLY A 21 -11.65 6.71 -2.33
C GLY A 21 -10.33 6.02 -2.60
N ALA A 22 -9.56 6.49 -3.58
CA ALA A 22 -8.16 6.18 -3.87
C ALA A 22 -7.88 5.34 -5.11
N LEU A 23 -8.45 5.68 -6.28
CA LEU A 23 -7.73 5.32 -7.51
C LEU A 23 -7.98 6.38 -8.58
N VAL A 24 -6.87 6.89 -9.11
CA VAL A 24 -6.79 7.77 -10.27
C VAL A 24 -7.18 9.23 -10.02
N LEU A 25 -6.39 9.94 -9.25
CA LEU A 25 -6.04 11.35 -9.48
C LEU A 25 -4.63 11.65 -8.94
N GLY A 26 -3.69 10.76 -9.21
CA GLY A 26 -2.27 10.95 -8.91
C GLY A 26 -1.56 11.88 -9.89
N VAL A 27 -2.17 12.94 -10.36
CA VAL A 27 -1.46 14.01 -11.05
C VAL A 27 -2.31 15.28 -10.97
N ARG A 28 -2.05 16.15 -10.00
CA ARG A 28 -2.20 17.60 -10.04
C ARG A 28 -2.70 18.27 -8.75
N TYR A 29 -2.38 17.74 -7.59
CA TYR A 29 -2.41 18.57 -6.40
C TYR A 29 -1.12 18.34 -5.62
N TYR A 30 -0.06 19.07 -5.99
CA TYR A 30 0.93 19.46 -5.01
C TYR A 30 0.23 20.49 -4.12
N PRO A 31 -0.02 20.22 -2.84
CA PRO A 31 -0.42 21.30 -1.94
C PRO A 31 0.73 22.31 -2.01
N LYS A 32 0.42 23.56 -2.39
CA LYS A 32 1.37 24.65 -2.25
C LYS A 32 1.59 24.80 -0.76
N LEU A 33 2.67 24.21 -0.24
CA LEU A 33 3.12 24.45 1.12
C LEU A 33 3.33 25.97 1.24
N ARG A 34 2.47 26.62 2.01
CA ARG A 34 2.70 28.02 2.37
C ARG A 34 3.86 28.02 3.35
N ARG A 35 4.83 28.88 3.09
CA ARG A 35 5.98 29.12 3.97
C ARG A 35 5.41 29.51 5.34
N GLY A 36 5.44 28.62 6.33
CA GLY A 36 4.93 28.87 7.69
C GLY A 36 3.86 27.92 8.21
N ASP A 37 3.33 26.99 7.39
CA ASP A 37 2.42 25.96 7.90
C ASP A 37 3.23 25.04 8.85
N LYS A 38 2.95 25.10 10.15
CA LYS A 38 3.49 24.14 11.12
C LYS A 38 2.85 22.79 10.84
N LEU A 39 3.65 21.87 10.32
CA LEU A 39 3.24 20.48 10.14
C LEU A 39 3.34 19.78 11.49
N PRO A 40 2.45 18.83 11.80
CA PRO A 40 2.50 18.11 13.08
C PRO A 40 3.77 17.30 13.28
N HIS A 41 4.52 17.03 12.18
CA HIS A 41 5.77 16.24 12.21
C HIS A 41 6.72 16.76 11.15
N ASP A 42 7.78 17.46 11.60
CA ASP A 42 8.83 17.95 10.73
C ASP A 42 9.78 16.81 10.33
N THR A 43 9.89 16.52 9.05
CA THR A 43 10.90 15.65 8.46
C THR A 43 12.23 16.41 8.30
N GLU A 44 13.32 15.69 8.04
CA GLU A 44 14.61 16.33 7.68
C GLU A 44 14.48 17.15 6.37
N VAL A 45 13.58 16.73 5.46
CA VAL A 45 13.23 17.51 4.27
C VAL A 45 12.54 18.82 4.67
N ASP A 46 11.65 18.80 5.67
CA ASP A 46 10.96 20.01 6.15
C ASP A 46 11.92 21.00 6.82
N ARG A 47 12.99 20.50 7.44
CA ARG A 47 14.04 21.30 8.09
C ARG A 47 15.11 21.79 7.13
N ALA A 48 15.20 21.21 5.94
CA ALA A 48 16.22 21.55 4.96
C ALA A 48 16.10 23.00 4.48
N THR A 49 17.22 23.62 4.15
CA THR A 49 17.27 25.03 3.69
C THR A 49 16.66 25.18 2.31
N LEU A 50 16.97 24.30 1.36
CA LEU A 50 16.40 24.28 0.02
C LEU A 50 15.39 23.13 -0.07
N ARG A 51 14.12 23.44 -0.30
CA ARG A 51 13.01 22.48 -0.40
C ARG A 51 12.18 22.73 -1.66
N PRO A 52 12.57 22.18 -2.81
CA PRO A 52 11.81 22.35 -4.04
C PRO A 52 10.52 21.52 -4.10
N SER A 53 10.41 20.48 -3.27
CA SER A 53 9.24 19.60 -3.20
C SER A 53 9.11 18.97 -1.81
N VAL A 54 7.99 18.27 -1.55
CA VAL A 54 7.78 17.48 -0.31
C VAL A 54 8.70 16.27 -0.21
N TYR A 55 9.34 15.88 -1.31
CA TYR A 55 10.19 14.69 -1.37
C TYR A 55 11.68 14.99 -1.25
N LEU A 56 12.09 16.25 -1.36
CA LEU A 56 13.51 16.61 -1.52
C LEU A 56 13.88 17.85 -0.73
N GLY A 57 14.93 17.72 0.06
CA GLY A 57 15.59 18.84 0.76
C GLY A 57 17.10 18.78 0.63
N ILE A 58 17.77 19.94 0.62
CA ILE A 58 19.22 20.05 0.56
C ILE A 58 19.70 21.01 1.65
N ASN A 59 20.70 20.59 2.42
CA ASN A 59 21.30 21.36 3.49
C ASN A 59 22.57 22.12 3.04
N PRO A 60 23.00 23.14 3.79
CA PRO A 60 24.23 23.90 3.47
C PRO A 60 25.52 23.06 3.50
N ASP A 61 25.55 21.93 4.21
CA ASP A 61 26.65 20.98 4.18
C ASP A 61 26.72 20.12 2.92
N GLY A 62 25.71 20.24 2.06
CA GLY A 62 25.54 19.49 0.83
C GLY A 62 24.76 18.17 1.01
N THR A 63 24.32 17.82 2.21
CA THR A 63 23.49 16.63 2.41
C THR A 63 22.16 16.77 1.67
N VAL A 64 21.79 15.74 0.91
CA VAL A 64 20.54 15.65 0.17
C VAL A 64 19.62 14.69 0.91
N TRP A 65 18.54 15.19 1.47
CA TRP A 65 17.49 14.40 2.10
C TRP A 65 16.38 14.08 1.10
N ILE A 66 16.03 12.80 0.97
CA ILE A 66 14.95 12.35 0.09
C ILE A 66 13.97 11.50 0.89
N VAL A 67 12.68 11.86 0.83
CA VAL A 67 11.62 11.11 1.48
C VAL A 67 11.21 9.93 0.61
N ALA A 68 11.37 8.72 1.13
CA ALA A 68 10.76 7.51 0.59
C ALA A 68 9.33 7.39 1.14
N HIS A 69 8.34 7.70 0.33
CA HIS A 69 6.93 7.70 0.75
C HIS A 69 6.26 6.32 0.62
N ARG A 70 6.91 5.37 -0.04
CA ARG A 70 6.48 3.96 -0.14
C ARG A 70 7.24 3.12 0.87
N CYS A 71 6.60 2.09 1.40
CA CYS A 71 7.26 1.17 2.33
C CYS A 71 8.27 0.26 1.63
N GLU A 72 9.18 -0.33 2.41
CA GLU A 72 10.11 -1.36 1.94
C GLU A 72 9.69 -2.73 2.46
N MET A 73 9.44 -3.66 1.53
CA MET A 73 9.02 -5.02 1.82
C MET A 73 9.75 -6.08 0.95
N GLY A 74 10.94 -5.72 0.45
CA GLY A 74 11.73 -6.51 -0.50
C GLY A 74 11.58 -6.06 -1.95
N THR A 75 10.82 -4.97 -2.21
CA THR A 75 10.61 -4.41 -3.56
C THR A 75 11.65 -3.38 -3.97
N THR A 76 12.53 -2.99 -3.07
CA THR A 76 13.52 -1.89 -3.22
C THR A 76 12.90 -0.53 -3.58
N SER A 77 11.60 -0.34 -3.37
CA SER A 77 10.91 0.92 -3.66
C SER A 77 11.47 2.09 -2.84
N ARG A 78 11.89 1.81 -1.60
CA ARG A 78 12.56 2.79 -0.71
C ARG A 78 13.91 3.26 -1.25
N THR A 79 14.57 2.48 -2.07
CA THR A 79 15.83 2.85 -2.76
C THR A 79 15.53 3.48 -4.11
N THR A 80 14.68 2.84 -4.92
CA THR A 80 14.51 3.17 -6.35
C THR A 80 13.86 4.53 -6.55
N LEU A 81 12.85 4.90 -5.75
CA LEU A 81 12.21 6.23 -5.88
C LEU A 81 13.19 7.37 -5.53
N PRO A 82 13.92 7.33 -4.40
CA PRO A 82 14.98 8.29 -4.12
C PRO A 82 16.10 8.31 -5.16
N LEU A 83 16.45 7.16 -5.74
CA LEU A 83 17.46 7.07 -6.79
C LEU A 83 17.06 7.87 -8.04
N VAL A 84 15.79 7.86 -8.41
CA VAL A 84 15.26 8.65 -9.53
C VAL A 84 15.42 10.15 -9.25
N VAL A 85 15.16 10.60 -8.02
CA VAL A 85 15.38 11.99 -7.61
C VAL A 85 16.88 12.36 -7.68
N ALA A 86 17.73 11.49 -7.13
CA ALA A 86 19.18 11.72 -7.10
C ALA A 86 19.79 11.74 -8.49
N ASP A 87 19.34 10.89 -9.41
CA ASP A 87 19.79 10.88 -10.80
C ASP A 87 19.42 12.19 -11.49
N GLU A 88 18.16 12.60 -11.39
CA GLU A 88 17.69 13.81 -12.06
C GLU A 88 18.32 15.10 -11.47
N LEU A 89 18.59 15.10 -10.16
CA LEU A 89 19.33 16.16 -9.48
C LEU A 89 20.83 16.15 -9.84
N ASP A 90 21.34 15.02 -10.34
CA ASP A 90 22.78 14.76 -10.51
C ASP A 90 23.55 14.79 -9.18
N ALA A 91 22.93 14.26 -8.12
CA ALA A 91 23.53 14.18 -6.80
C ALA A 91 24.57 13.05 -6.69
N ASP A 92 25.56 13.23 -5.84
CA ASP A 92 26.41 12.13 -5.39
C ASP A 92 25.59 11.24 -4.44
N TRP A 93 25.35 9.97 -4.81
CA TRP A 93 24.58 9.02 -4.02
C TRP A 93 25.12 8.84 -2.61
N LYS A 94 26.41 8.99 -2.38
CA LYS A 94 27.04 8.93 -1.06
C LYS A 94 26.64 10.08 -0.12
N ARG A 95 26.10 11.16 -0.68
CA ARG A 95 25.60 12.32 0.05
C ARG A 95 24.07 12.34 0.19
N VAL A 96 23.40 11.29 -0.29
CA VAL A 96 21.97 11.12 -0.17
C VAL A 96 21.65 10.41 1.14
N GLN A 97 20.69 10.95 1.88
CA GLN A 97 20.07 10.32 3.04
C GLN A 97 18.59 10.08 2.74
N ILE A 98 18.10 8.90 3.09
CA ILE A 98 16.71 8.51 2.83
C ILE A 98 15.94 8.47 4.15
N GLU A 99 14.87 9.25 4.21
CA GLU A 99 13.93 9.25 5.31
C GLU A 99 12.67 8.48 4.91
N GLN A 100 12.19 7.56 5.75
CA GLN A 100 10.91 6.89 5.55
C GLN A 100 9.78 7.83 5.93
N ALA A 101 8.83 8.07 5.02
CA ALA A 101 7.65 8.87 5.33
C ALA A 101 6.78 8.21 6.40
N ILE A 102 6.23 9.02 7.28
CA ILE A 102 5.06 8.66 8.08
C ILE A 102 3.80 8.66 7.20
N GLY A 103 2.66 8.20 7.73
CA GLY A 103 1.36 8.40 7.07
C GLY A 103 1.02 9.88 6.95
N ASP A 104 0.98 10.43 5.72
CA ASP A 104 0.67 11.83 5.46
C ASP A 104 0.17 12.04 4.02
N LYS A 105 -0.99 12.66 3.87
CA LYS A 105 -1.64 12.92 2.57
C LYS A 105 -0.83 13.83 1.64
N ARG A 106 0.13 14.61 2.15
CA ARG A 106 1.01 15.45 1.32
C ARG A 106 1.89 14.65 0.36
N TYR A 107 2.17 13.39 0.66
CA TYR A 107 2.95 12.49 -0.21
C TYR A 107 2.12 11.80 -1.30
N GLY A 108 0.84 12.11 -1.43
CA GLY A 108 -0.07 11.42 -2.32
C GLY A 108 -0.43 10.02 -1.80
N ASP A 109 -0.69 9.09 -2.70
CA ASP A 109 -1.00 7.71 -2.33
C ASP A 109 0.24 6.98 -1.82
N GLN A 110 0.19 6.52 -0.58
CA GLN A 110 1.29 5.77 0.06
C GLN A 110 1.04 4.25 0.08
N ASN A 111 -0.07 3.75 -0.45
CA ASN A 111 -0.34 2.32 -0.48
C ASN A 111 0.59 1.60 -1.46
N THR A 112 1.49 0.77 -0.94
CA THR A 112 2.44 0.00 -1.74
C THR A 112 1.78 -1.29 -2.22
N ASP A 113 1.11 -1.22 -3.37
CA ASP A 113 0.41 -2.33 -4.01
C ASP A 113 0.38 -2.20 -5.54
N GLY A 114 -0.25 -3.15 -6.24
CA GLY A 114 -0.61 -3.09 -7.66
C GLY A 114 0.51 -2.69 -8.62
N SER A 115 1.78 -2.82 -8.26
CA SER A 115 2.95 -2.36 -9.03
C SER A 115 2.91 -0.86 -9.37
N HIS A 116 2.31 -0.05 -8.48
CA HIS A 116 2.12 1.39 -8.71
C HIS A 116 3.30 2.24 -8.24
N SER A 117 4.16 1.77 -7.34
CA SER A 117 5.19 2.61 -6.71
C SER A 117 6.05 3.37 -7.71
N ILE A 118 6.68 2.68 -8.65
CA ILE A 118 7.49 3.35 -9.68
C ILE A 118 6.61 3.94 -10.77
N ARG A 119 5.66 3.19 -11.30
CA ARG A 119 4.82 3.60 -12.43
C ARG A 119 4.06 4.91 -12.17
N SER A 120 3.54 5.10 -10.96
CA SER A 120 2.74 6.29 -10.63
C SER A 120 3.56 7.49 -10.15
N PHE A 121 4.78 7.26 -9.65
CA PHE A 121 5.60 8.33 -9.05
C PHE A 121 6.89 8.64 -9.79
N TYR A 122 7.22 7.91 -10.85
CA TYR A 122 8.45 8.11 -11.62
C TYR A 122 8.62 9.55 -12.10
N ASP A 123 7.60 10.11 -12.74
CA ASP A 123 7.65 11.49 -13.26
C ASP A 123 7.72 12.52 -12.12
N ALA A 124 6.96 12.34 -11.05
CA ALA A 124 6.99 13.23 -9.89
C ALA A 124 8.37 13.26 -9.21
N MET A 125 9.03 12.10 -9.10
CA MET A 125 10.39 12.02 -8.55
C MET A 125 11.40 12.69 -9.48
N ARG A 126 11.28 12.52 -10.80
CA ARG A 126 12.11 13.23 -11.76
C ARG A 126 11.93 14.75 -11.68
N GLU A 127 10.68 15.22 -11.60
CA GLU A 127 10.36 16.64 -11.48
C GLU A 127 10.95 17.24 -10.19
N ALA A 128 10.91 16.51 -9.07
CA ALA A 128 11.51 16.94 -7.82
C ALA A 128 13.03 17.16 -7.95
N GLY A 129 13.74 16.19 -8.54
CA GLY A 129 15.18 16.30 -8.79
C GLY A 129 15.53 17.42 -9.78
N ALA A 130 14.78 17.53 -10.88
CA ALA A 130 14.97 18.56 -11.90
C ALA A 130 14.71 19.97 -11.34
N SER A 131 13.73 20.13 -10.45
CA SER A 131 13.44 21.42 -9.81
C SER A 131 14.61 21.91 -8.97
N ALA A 132 15.18 21.04 -8.15
CA ALA A 132 16.39 21.39 -7.37
C ALA A 132 17.56 21.73 -8.28
N ARG A 133 17.83 20.91 -9.29
CA ARG A 133 18.90 21.14 -10.27
C ARG A 133 18.73 22.49 -10.96
N PHE A 134 17.54 22.82 -11.40
CA PHE A 134 17.23 24.11 -12.04
C PHE A 134 17.52 25.29 -11.11
N MET A 135 17.09 25.22 -9.83
CA MET A 135 17.30 26.27 -8.85
C MET A 135 18.78 26.44 -8.51
N LEU A 136 19.54 25.35 -8.37
CA LEU A 136 20.98 25.37 -8.11
C LEU A 136 21.77 25.96 -9.28
N ILE A 137 21.44 25.60 -10.53
CA ILE A 137 22.05 26.17 -11.73
C ILE A 137 21.80 27.67 -11.79
N ARG A 138 20.58 28.14 -11.56
CA ARG A 138 20.25 29.57 -11.55
C ARG A 138 20.98 30.32 -10.44
N ALA A 139 21.09 29.74 -9.26
CA ALA A 139 21.86 30.34 -8.16
C ALA A 139 23.33 30.52 -8.53
N ALA A 140 23.96 29.48 -9.09
CA ALA A 140 25.36 29.53 -9.52
C ALA A 140 25.57 30.53 -10.67
N ALA A 141 24.68 30.55 -11.66
CA ALA A 141 24.72 31.47 -12.78
C ALA A 141 24.64 32.94 -12.33
N SER A 142 23.74 33.22 -11.38
CA SER A 142 23.63 34.56 -10.76
C SER A 142 24.88 34.95 -9.99
N GLU A 143 25.46 34.05 -9.21
CA GLU A 143 26.69 34.27 -8.45
C GLU A 143 27.89 34.56 -9.38
N TRP A 144 27.93 33.92 -10.52
CA TRP A 144 29.01 34.09 -11.51
C TRP A 144 28.75 35.20 -12.52
N GLY A 145 27.55 35.77 -12.57
CA GLY A 145 27.18 36.79 -13.56
C GLY A 145 27.15 36.25 -14.98
N VAL A 146 26.68 35.00 -15.19
CA VAL A 146 26.67 34.33 -16.50
C VAL A 146 25.26 33.81 -16.81
N PRO A 147 24.93 33.54 -18.10
CA PRO A 147 23.67 32.89 -18.46
C PRO A 147 23.55 31.48 -17.84
N ALA A 148 22.35 31.12 -17.35
CA ALA A 148 22.12 29.82 -16.77
C ALA A 148 22.32 28.66 -17.78
N GLU A 149 22.08 28.92 -19.04
CA GLU A 149 22.26 28.00 -20.16
C GLU A 149 23.72 27.59 -20.39
N GLU A 150 24.69 28.38 -19.89
CA GLU A 150 26.12 28.05 -19.92
C GLU A 150 26.56 27.17 -18.74
N CYS A 151 25.64 26.93 -17.78
CA CYS A 151 25.90 26.12 -16.61
C CYS A 151 25.27 24.73 -16.74
N GLU A 152 25.93 23.74 -16.15
CA GLU A 152 25.47 22.36 -16.09
C GLU A 152 25.80 21.76 -14.72
N THR A 153 25.26 20.59 -14.41
CA THR A 153 25.61 19.84 -13.20
C THR A 153 26.55 18.69 -13.52
N ASP A 154 27.46 18.39 -12.62
CA ASP A 154 28.34 17.24 -12.68
C ASP A 154 28.60 16.73 -11.26
N LEU A 155 27.99 15.60 -10.91
CA LEU A 155 28.12 14.89 -9.64
C LEU A 155 28.21 15.85 -8.43
N HIS A 156 27.06 16.43 -8.05
CA HIS A 156 26.89 17.25 -6.85
C HIS A 156 27.51 18.65 -6.88
N VAL A 157 27.92 19.11 -8.05
CA VAL A 157 28.40 20.47 -8.27
C VAL A 157 27.74 21.10 -9.51
N VAL A 158 27.64 22.43 -9.51
CA VAL A 158 27.34 23.20 -10.74
C VAL A 158 28.65 23.63 -11.39
N VAL A 159 28.73 23.52 -12.70
CA VAL A 159 29.91 23.84 -13.53
C VAL A 159 29.54 24.84 -14.58
N HIS A 160 30.29 25.90 -14.73
CA HIS A 160 30.22 26.81 -15.88
C HIS A 160 31.11 26.26 -17.02
N ARG A 161 30.48 25.91 -18.17
CA ARG A 161 31.13 25.16 -19.24
C ARG A 161 32.39 25.85 -19.82
N SER A 162 32.32 27.17 -20.00
CA SER A 162 33.42 27.92 -20.64
C SER A 162 34.60 28.11 -19.70
N THR A 163 34.38 28.58 -18.47
CA THR A 163 35.46 28.91 -17.52
C THR A 163 35.87 27.76 -16.61
N LYS A 164 35.14 26.65 -16.63
CA LYS A 164 35.32 25.50 -15.74
C LYS A 164 35.20 25.81 -14.23
N ARG A 165 34.66 26.99 -13.87
CA ARG A 165 34.31 27.28 -12.47
C ARG A 165 33.34 26.24 -11.94
N ARG A 166 33.53 25.84 -10.71
CA ARG A 166 32.73 24.79 -10.02
C ARG A 166 32.25 25.31 -8.67
N MET A 167 31.01 24.96 -8.29
CA MET A 167 30.44 25.28 -6.98
C MET A 167 29.60 24.12 -6.50
N GLY A 168 29.88 23.64 -5.28
CA GLY A 168 29.13 22.56 -4.66
C GLY A 168 27.71 22.96 -4.30
N TYR A 169 26.81 22.00 -4.27
CA TYR A 169 25.39 22.26 -3.96
C TYR A 169 25.20 22.97 -2.61
N GLY A 170 25.92 22.55 -1.56
CA GLY A 170 25.81 23.16 -0.24
C GLY A 170 26.06 24.68 -0.23
N ALA A 171 27.05 25.15 -1.00
CA ALA A 171 27.34 26.57 -1.11
C ALA A 171 26.22 27.38 -1.81
N LEU A 172 25.41 26.71 -2.64
CA LEU A 172 24.35 27.34 -3.44
C LEU A 172 22.99 27.31 -2.75
N VAL A 173 22.80 26.48 -1.71
CA VAL A 173 21.49 26.21 -1.07
C VAL A 173 20.79 27.48 -0.64
N SER A 174 21.51 28.39 0.05
CA SER A 174 20.91 29.62 0.58
C SER A 174 20.49 30.62 -0.52
N ALA A 175 21.20 30.66 -1.63
CA ALA A 175 20.85 31.48 -2.78
C ALA A 175 19.68 30.83 -3.57
N ALA A 176 19.77 29.53 -3.81
CA ALA A 176 18.72 28.77 -4.50
C ALA A 176 17.38 28.82 -3.77
N ALA A 177 17.37 28.74 -2.42
CA ALA A 177 16.15 28.80 -1.62
C ALA A 177 15.37 30.12 -1.73
N LYS A 178 16.01 31.20 -2.22
CA LYS A 178 15.35 32.48 -2.47
C LYS A 178 14.62 32.54 -3.82
N LEU A 179 14.93 31.60 -4.71
CA LEU A 179 14.33 31.51 -6.03
C LEU A 179 12.93 30.89 -5.96
N PRO A 180 12.01 31.24 -6.85
CA PRO A 180 10.73 30.53 -6.96
C PRO A 180 10.98 29.08 -7.45
N VAL A 181 10.18 28.16 -6.92
CA VAL A 181 10.16 26.79 -7.44
C VAL A 181 9.65 26.83 -8.88
N PRO A 182 10.38 26.23 -9.85
CA PRO A 182 10.02 26.29 -11.26
C PRO A 182 8.71 25.53 -11.52
N LYS A 183 8.00 25.94 -12.58
CA LYS A 183 6.87 25.18 -13.09
C LYS A 183 7.38 23.99 -13.92
N ARG A 184 6.52 22.98 -14.09
CA ARG A 184 6.85 21.77 -14.88
C ARG A 184 7.35 22.11 -16.29
N GLU A 185 6.72 23.09 -16.93
CA GLU A 185 7.04 23.52 -18.30
C GLU A 185 8.44 24.13 -18.43
N GLU A 186 9.00 24.61 -17.33
CA GLU A 186 10.36 25.18 -17.27
C GLU A 186 11.44 24.10 -17.08
N LEU A 187 11.03 22.88 -16.68
CA LEU A 187 11.96 21.81 -16.34
C LEU A 187 12.46 21.08 -17.59
N LYS A 188 13.77 20.91 -17.70
CA LYS A 188 14.41 20.04 -18.68
C LYS A 188 14.87 18.76 -17.99
N LEU A 189 14.16 17.65 -18.24
CA LEU A 189 14.53 16.35 -17.69
C LEU A 189 15.75 15.78 -18.41
N LYS A 190 16.61 15.05 -17.68
CA LYS A 190 17.79 14.39 -18.26
C LYS A 190 17.36 13.34 -19.30
N PRO A 191 18.00 13.29 -20.48
CA PRO A 191 17.79 12.20 -21.44
C PRO A 191 18.41 10.90 -20.92
N LYS A 192 17.96 9.76 -21.44
CA LYS A 192 18.41 8.42 -20.99
C LYS A 192 19.93 8.22 -21.00
N ASN A 193 20.62 8.79 -22.00
CA ASN A 193 22.07 8.70 -22.12
C ASN A 193 22.83 9.52 -21.07
N ALA A 194 22.15 10.44 -20.37
CA ALA A 194 22.71 11.21 -19.26
C ALA A 194 22.36 10.64 -17.88
N TRP A 195 21.65 9.52 -17.80
CA TRP A 195 21.36 8.87 -16.52
C TRP A 195 22.61 8.26 -15.91
N ARG A 196 22.83 8.55 -14.65
CA ARG A 196 23.97 8.08 -13.87
C ARG A 196 23.66 6.78 -13.13
N TYR A 197 22.49 6.69 -12.55
CA TYR A 197 22.06 5.59 -11.66
C TYR A 197 20.92 4.76 -12.23
N ILE A 198 19.95 5.38 -12.90
CA ILE A 198 18.77 4.69 -13.44
C ILE A 198 19.22 3.62 -14.44
N GLY A 199 18.84 2.36 -14.16
CA GLY A 199 19.18 1.20 -15.00
C GLY A 199 20.64 0.73 -14.87
N LYS A 200 21.40 1.18 -13.86
CA LYS A 200 22.82 0.78 -13.65
C LYS A 200 23.02 -0.29 -12.59
N GLY A 201 21.95 -0.74 -11.92
CA GLY A 201 22.05 -1.83 -10.95
C GLY A 201 22.58 -1.42 -9.57
N GLU A 202 22.19 -0.25 -9.10
CA GLU A 202 22.53 0.19 -7.73
C GLU A 202 21.97 -0.77 -6.69
N VAL A 203 22.73 -1.01 -5.63
CA VAL A 203 22.33 -1.87 -4.52
C VAL A 203 21.29 -1.18 -3.63
N SER A 204 20.50 -1.98 -2.91
CA SER A 204 19.55 -1.44 -1.93
C SER A 204 20.24 -0.56 -0.90
N TYR A 205 19.66 0.60 -0.61
CA TYR A 205 20.11 1.52 0.43
C TYR A 205 20.18 0.84 1.81
N ASP A 206 19.25 -0.06 2.07
CA ASP A 206 19.13 -0.77 3.35
C ASP A 206 20.01 -2.03 3.43
N LEU A 207 20.76 -2.39 2.36
CA LEU A 207 21.45 -3.68 2.27
C LEU A 207 22.40 -3.94 3.45
N GLU A 208 23.21 -2.96 3.85
CA GLU A 208 24.13 -3.11 4.96
C GLU A 208 23.38 -3.41 6.27
N ALA A 209 22.32 -2.65 6.56
CA ALA A 209 21.51 -2.85 7.76
C ALA A 209 20.84 -4.23 7.75
N LEU A 210 20.35 -4.68 6.60
CA LEU A 210 19.71 -5.99 6.43
C LEU A 210 20.67 -7.14 6.70
N VAL A 211 21.86 -7.13 6.10
CA VAL A 211 22.82 -8.25 6.21
C VAL A 211 23.61 -8.25 7.52
N THR A 212 23.62 -7.13 8.25
CA THR A 212 24.32 -7.02 9.56
C THR A 212 23.37 -7.11 10.76
N GLY A 213 22.05 -7.30 10.53
CA GLY A 213 21.05 -7.40 11.59
C GLY A 213 20.73 -6.07 12.28
N LYS A 214 21.05 -4.94 11.65
CA LYS A 214 20.74 -3.57 12.15
C LYS A 214 19.42 -3.04 11.63
N ALA A 215 18.81 -3.73 10.68
CA ALA A 215 17.51 -3.35 10.11
C ALA A 215 16.41 -3.44 11.16
N ILE A 216 15.53 -2.45 11.22
CA ILE A 216 14.43 -2.38 12.19
C ILE A 216 13.11 -2.75 11.50
N TYR A 217 12.59 -3.91 11.83
CA TYR A 217 11.29 -4.40 11.44
C TYR A 217 10.22 -4.08 12.50
N GLY A 218 8.96 -4.39 12.23
CA GLY A 218 7.89 -4.20 13.21
C GLY A 218 8.11 -4.98 14.50
N MET A 219 8.65 -6.20 14.40
CA MET A 219 9.00 -7.02 15.57
C MET A 219 10.08 -6.38 16.45
N ASP A 220 10.93 -5.54 15.88
CA ASP A 220 12.06 -4.91 16.59
C ASP A 220 11.69 -3.59 17.27
N ALA A 221 10.58 -2.95 16.85
CA ALA A 221 10.16 -1.67 17.42
C ALA A 221 9.98 -1.74 18.94
N ARG A 222 10.52 -0.78 19.67
CA ARG A 222 10.49 -0.70 21.13
C ARG A 222 10.20 0.72 21.58
N VAL A 223 9.41 0.84 22.65
CA VAL A 223 9.27 2.09 23.41
C VAL A 223 9.29 1.77 24.91
N ASP A 224 9.66 2.74 25.71
CA ASP A 224 9.76 2.57 27.15
C ASP A 224 8.41 2.26 27.78
N GLY A 225 8.43 1.35 28.75
CA GLY A 225 7.23 0.98 29.51
C GLY A 225 6.21 0.13 28.73
N MET A 226 6.53 -0.30 27.52
CA MET A 226 5.62 -1.12 26.70
C MET A 226 5.35 -2.49 27.33
N VAL A 227 4.18 -3.01 27.01
CA VAL A 227 3.78 -4.39 27.29
C VAL A 227 3.47 -5.12 25.98
N TYR A 228 3.37 -6.44 26.06
CA TYR A 228 3.07 -7.30 24.91
C TYR A 228 1.68 -7.84 24.99
N ALA A 229 1.04 -8.04 23.86
CA ALA A 229 -0.28 -8.62 23.77
C ALA A 229 -0.33 -9.73 22.71
N SER A 230 -1.09 -10.77 23.01
CA SER A 230 -1.54 -11.77 22.05
C SER A 230 -3.04 -11.95 22.18
N VAL A 231 -3.74 -11.93 21.05
CA VAL A 231 -5.21 -11.96 21.02
C VAL A 231 -5.71 -13.34 20.63
N GLU A 232 -6.62 -13.89 21.40
CA GLU A 232 -7.41 -15.05 20.99
C GLU A 232 -8.67 -14.53 20.26
N HIS A 233 -8.65 -14.67 18.94
CA HIS A 233 -9.72 -14.19 18.07
C HIS A 233 -10.86 -15.21 17.99
N PRO A 234 -12.09 -14.78 17.64
CA PRO A 234 -13.21 -15.69 17.42
C PRO A 234 -12.86 -16.75 16.36
N PRO A 235 -13.18 -18.03 16.58
CA PRO A 235 -12.89 -19.09 15.61
C PRO A 235 -13.66 -18.92 14.30
N VAL A 236 -14.78 -18.21 14.36
CA VAL A 236 -15.60 -17.82 13.21
C VAL A 236 -15.60 -16.30 13.11
N LEU A 237 -15.26 -15.77 11.94
CA LEU A 237 -15.16 -14.33 11.71
C LEU A 237 -16.52 -13.64 11.98
N GLY A 238 -16.48 -12.55 12.78
CA GLY A 238 -17.67 -11.85 13.27
C GLY A 238 -18.32 -12.50 14.49
N GLY A 239 -17.74 -13.59 15.00
CA GLY A 239 -18.13 -14.19 16.28
C GLY A 239 -17.87 -13.26 17.46
N LYS A 240 -18.54 -13.51 18.59
CA LYS A 240 -18.43 -12.71 19.82
C LYS A 240 -18.07 -13.59 21.00
N VAL A 241 -17.36 -13.02 21.95
CA VAL A 241 -17.14 -13.64 23.25
C VAL A 241 -18.48 -13.73 24.00
N LYS A 242 -18.89 -14.92 24.37
CA LYS A 242 -20.06 -15.16 25.23
C LYS A 242 -19.66 -15.17 26.70
N SER A 243 -18.58 -15.86 27.05
CA SER A 243 -17.95 -15.84 28.36
C SER A 243 -16.46 -16.16 28.23
N CYS A 244 -15.67 -15.72 29.20
CA CYS A 244 -14.26 -16.04 29.30
C CYS A 244 -13.91 -16.34 30.75
N ASP A 245 -13.29 -17.50 30.99
CA ASP A 245 -12.57 -17.80 32.23
C ASP A 245 -11.08 -17.64 31.94
N ASP A 246 -10.45 -16.69 32.62
CA ASP A 246 -9.05 -16.33 32.47
C ASP A 246 -8.19 -16.65 33.69
N GLN A 247 -8.74 -17.36 34.69
CA GLN A 247 -8.03 -17.64 35.95
C GLN A 247 -6.70 -18.36 35.72
N GLU A 248 -6.68 -19.40 34.89
CA GLU A 248 -5.43 -20.10 34.57
C GLU A 248 -4.44 -19.21 33.78
N ALA A 249 -4.92 -18.36 32.90
CA ALA A 249 -4.09 -17.45 32.14
C ALA A 249 -3.39 -16.43 33.04
N LEU A 250 -4.07 -15.91 34.04
CA LEU A 250 -3.53 -14.97 35.03
C LEU A 250 -2.48 -15.60 35.96
N GLN A 251 -2.41 -16.92 36.08
CA GLN A 251 -1.40 -17.65 36.84
C GLN A 251 -0.07 -17.81 36.06
N VAL A 252 -0.05 -17.53 34.77
CA VAL A 252 1.16 -17.65 33.97
C VAL A 252 2.13 -16.51 34.32
N ALA A 253 3.35 -16.87 34.69
CA ALA A 253 4.38 -15.88 35.07
C ALA A 253 4.60 -14.85 33.95
N GLY A 254 4.51 -13.58 34.31
CA GLY A 254 4.65 -12.45 33.37
C GLY A 254 3.33 -12.02 32.71
N VAL A 255 2.22 -12.73 32.88
CA VAL A 255 0.89 -12.25 32.49
C VAL A 255 0.41 -11.23 33.51
N ARG A 256 -0.16 -10.12 33.02
CA ARG A 256 -0.61 -9.00 33.86
C ARG A 256 -2.12 -8.89 33.96
N GLN A 257 -2.81 -9.05 32.82
CA GLN A 257 -4.28 -8.96 32.73
C GLN A 257 -4.77 -9.50 31.41
N THR A 258 -6.07 -9.69 31.31
CA THR A 258 -6.81 -9.93 30.05
C THR A 258 -7.65 -8.71 29.69
N VAL A 259 -7.84 -8.48 28.39
CA VAL A 259 -8.61 -7.33 27.89
C VAL A 259 -9.49 -7.79 26.74
N SER A 260 -10.80 -7.54 26.82
CA SER A 260 -11.72 -7.82 25.71
C SER A 260 -11.60 -6.76 24.61
N ILE A 261 -11.67 -7.22 23.36
CA ILE A 261 -11.77 -6.38 22.17
C ILE A 261 -13.11 -6.71 21.49
N ASP A 262 -13.87 -5.67 21.15
CA ASP A 262 -15.14 -5.83 20.44
C ASP A 262 -14.88 -6.17 18.96
N PRO A 263 -15.64 -7.09 18.35
CA PRO A 263 -15.53 -7.38 16.94
C PRO A 263 -16.20 -6.29 16.08
N PHE A 264 -15.84 -6.24 14.80
CA PHE A 264 -16.53 -5.39 13.83
C PHE A 264 -18.04 -5.68 13.75
N GLN A 265 -18.85 -4.67 13.38
CA GLN A 265 -20.31 -4.77 13.47
C GLN A 265 -20.99 -5.28 12.17
N GLN A 266 -20.55 -4.86 11.00
CA GLN A 266 -21.18 -5.20 9.71
C GLN A 266 -20.18 -5.81 8.75
N ALA A 267 -19.39 -4.96 8.10
CA ALA A 267 -18.27 -5.35 7.25
C ALA A 267 -16.97 -5.24 8.04
N PRO A 268 -15.96 -6.05 7.76
CA PRO A 268 -14.67 -5.98 8.46
C PRO A 268 -14.00 -4.60 8.40
N ALA A 269 -13.98 -3.97 7.22
CA ALA A 269 -13.52 -2.60 6.99
C ALA A 269 -12.24 -2.23 7.75
N PHE A 270 -11.32 -3.20 7.87
CA PHE A 270 -10.04 -3.12 8.62
C PHE A 270 -10.19 -2.93 10.15
N GLN A 271 -11.38 -3.15 10.68
CA GLN A 271 -11.62 -3.07 12.11
C GLN A 271 -10.99 -4.28 12.84
N PRO A 272 -10.74 -4.17 14.16
CA PRO A 272 -10.34 -5.33 14.98
C PRO A 272 -11.28 -6.51 14.82
N LEU A 273 -10.72 -7.71 14.80
CA LEU A 273 -11.51 -8.95 14.66
C LEU A 273 -12.27 -9.30 15.94
N GLY A 274 -11.93 -8.67 17.06
CA GLY A 274 -12.49 -8.96 18.37
C GLY A 274 -11.79 -10.13 19.07
N GLY A 275 -12.17 -10.40 20.30
CA GLY A 275 -11.62 -11.50 21.10
C GLY A 275 -11.12 -11.08 22.48
N ILE A 276 -10.23 -11.88 23.04
CA ILE A 276 -9.58 -11.63 24.34
C ILE A 276 -8.08 -11.53 24.16
N ALA A 277 -7.53 -10.38 24.51
CA ALA A 277 -6.09 -10.12 24.54
C ALA A 277 -5.52 -10.50 25.91
N VAL A 278 -4.40 -11.21 25.93
CA VAL A 278 -3.56 -11.41 27.11
C VAL A 278 -2.42 -10.41 27.08
N ILE A 279 -2.34 -9.57 28.08
CA ILE A 279 -1.30 -8.55 28.26
C ILE A 279 -0.22 -9.09 29.19
N ALA A 280 1.04 -9.02 28.76
CA ALA A 280 2.15 -9.63 29.49
C ALA A 280 3.47 -8.80 29.37
N ASP A 281 4.47 -9.19 30.14
CA ASP A 281 5.81 -8.56 30.18
C ASP A 281 6.66 -8.87 28.93
N ASN A 282 6.31 -9.95 28.23
CA ASN A 282 6.99 -10.38 27.02
C ASN A 282 6.05 -11.22 26.14
N THR A 283 6.43 -11.39 24.87
CA THR A 283 5.62 -12.15 23.89
C THR A 283 5.37 -13.59 24.30
N TRP A 284 6.37 -14.27 24.90
CA TRP A 284 6.23 -15.66 25.32
C TRP A 284 5.16 -15.82 26.42
N ALA A 285 5.20 -14.98 27.45
CA ALA A 285 4.20 -14.99 28.51
C ALA A 285 2.78 -14.72 27.95
N ALA A 286 2.65 -13.76 27.02
CA ALA A 286 1.37 -13.51 26.34
C ALA A 286 0.86 -14.75 25.59
N PHE A 287 1.72 -15.44 24.84
CA PHE A 287 1.37 -16.67 24.11
C PHE A 287 1.00 -17.83 25.06
N GLN A 288 1.72 -18.01 26.17
CA GLN A 288 1.42 -19.07 27.13
C GLN A 288 0.11 -18.77 27.87
N GLY A 289 -0.11 -17.53 28.30
CA GLY A 289 -1.35 -17.11 28.93
C GLY A 289 -2.55 -17.30 28.01
N ARG A 290 -2.42 -16.93 26.72
CA ARG A 290 -3.50 -17.11 25.72
C ARG A 290 -3.94 -18.57 25.59
N LYS A 291 -3.01 -19.53 25.65
CA LYS A 291 -3.33 -20.97 25.60
C LYS A 291 -4.12 -21.47 26.81
N LYS A 292 -4.16 -20.67 27.89
CA LYS A 292 -4.87 -20.99 29.14
C LYS A 292 -6.23 -20.29 29.26
N LEU A 293 -6.66 -19.58 28.24
CA LEU A 293 -7.99 -18.98 28.20
C LEU A 293 -9.05 -20.04 27.89
N HIS A 294 -10.15 -20.03 28.65
CA HIS A 294 -11.32 -20.84 28.38
C HIS A 294 -12.46 -19.94 27.91
N ILE A 295 -12.65 -19.85 26.61
CA ILE A 295 -13.60 -18.91 26.00
C ILE A 295 -14.75 -19.67 25.38
N SER A 296 -15.96 -19.25 25.71
CA SER A 296 -17.19 -19.67 25.01
C SER A 296 -17.54 -18.61 23.96
N TRP A 297 -17.80 -19.04 22.74
CA TRP A 297 -18.07 -18.18 21.62
C TRP A 297 -19.52 -18.22 21.15
N ALA A 298 -20.01 -17.10 20.66
CA ALA A 298 -21.23 -17.01 19.86
C ALA A 298 -20.79 -16.78 18.38
N ASN A 299 -20.82 -17.84 17.59
CA ASN A 299 -20.22 -17.84 16.23
C ASN A 299 -21.02 -17.01 15.20
N GLY A 300 -22.30 -16.74 15.45
CA GLY A 300 -23.14 -15.94 14.56
C GLY A 300 -23.50 -16.64 13.24
N THR A 301 -23.87 -15.87 12.24
CA THR A 301 -24.42 -16.37 10.97
C THR A 301 -23.39 -17.04 10.05
N ASN A 302 -22.10 -16.93 10.38
CA ASN A 302 -21.00 -17.40 9.53
C ASN A 302 -20.54 -18.82 9.87
N GLU A 303 -21.15 -19.43 10.88
CA GLU A 303 -20.80 -20.77 11.37
C GLU A 303 -20.96 -21.86 10.31
N ASN A 304 -21.91 -21.70 9.40
CA ASN A 304 -22.28 -22.72 8.40
C ASN A 304 -21.51 -22.58 7.07
N TYR A 305 -20.42 -21.83 7.01
CA TYR A 305 -19.62 -21.73 5.79
C TYR A 305 -18.95 -23.08 5.45
N ASN A 306 -19.12 -23.52 4.21
CA ASN A 306 -18.50 -24.71 3.67
C ASN A 306 -17.79 -24.39 2.35
N SER A 307 -16.47 -24.60 2.29
CA SER A 307 -15.64 -24.25 1.12
C SER A 307 -15.95 -25.08 -0.13
N GLU A 308 -16.31 -26.36 0.02
CA GLU A 308 -16.66 -27.20 -1.13
C GLU A 308 -18.03 -26.85 -1.72
N GLN A 309 -18.99 -26.53 -0.84
CA GLN A 309 -20.27 -26.01 -1.30
C GLN A 309 -20.08 -24.68 -2.05
N TYR A 310 -19.29 -23.76 -1.48
CA TYR A 310 -19.05 -22.46 -2.11
C TYR A 310 -18.30 -22.59 -3.44
N LYS A 311 -17.33 -23.49 -3.55
CA LYS A 311 -16.66 -23.84 -4.81
C LYS A 311 -17.66 -24.30 -5.87
N SER A 312 -18.62 -25.15 -5.50
CA SER A 312 -19.66 -25.62 -6.40
C SER A 312 -20.57 -24.48 -6.86
N GLU A 313 -20.97 -23.58 -5.94
CA GLU A 313 -21.77 -22.37 -6.25
C GLU A 313 -21.04 -21.45 -7.26
N LEU A 314 -19.74 -21.20 -7.03
CA LEU A 314 -18.93 -20.37 -7.94
C LEU A 314 -18.79 -21.01 -9.33
N ARG A 315 -18.57 -22.34 -9.38
CA ARG A 315 -18.44 -23.08 -10.62
C ARG A 315 -19.75 -23.07 -11.42
N GLU A 316 -20.87 -23.35 -10.77
CA GLU A 316 -22.19 -23.26 -11.41
C GLU A 316 -22.43 -21.87 -11.99
N THR A 317 -22.13 -20.80 -11.22
CA THR A 317 -22.26 -19.42 -11.72
C THR A 317 -21.39 -19.18 -12.94
N SER A 318 -20.14 -19.69 -12.97
CA SER A 318 -19.21 -19.48 -14.11
C SER A 318 -19.65 -20.17 -15.40
N HIS A 319 -20.45 -21.22 -15.32
CA HIS A 319 -21.03 -21.93 -16.47
C HIS A 319 -22.27 -21.24 -17.04
N ASN A 320 -22.90 -20.33 -16.32
CA ASN A 320 -24.06 -19.55 -16.76
C ASN A 320 -23.65 -18.18 -17.33
N PRO A 321 -24.43 -17.58 -18.24
CA PRO A 321 -24.17 -16.21 -18.70
C PRO A 321 -24.09 -15.22 -17.54
N CYS A 322 -23.06 -14.41 -17.57
CA CYS A 322 -22.74 -13.43 -16.53
C CYS A 322 -22.77 -11.99 -17.08
N LYS A 323 -22.51 -11.01 -16.22
CA LYS A 323 -22.44 -9.61 -16.61
C LYS A 323 -21.27 -9.40 -17.58
N VAL A 324 -21.58 -8.96 -18.81
CA VAL A 324 -20.57 -8.63 -19.81
C VAL A 324 -19.83 -7.37 -19.40
N VAL A 325 -18.50 -7.44 -19.33
CA VAL A 325 -17.60 -6.34 -18.94
C VAL A 325 -16.74 -5.85 -20.11
N ARG A 326 -16.53 -6.70 -21.14
CA ARG A 326 -15.92 -6.32 -22.42
C ARG A 326 -16.49 -7.21 -23.53
N ASN A 327 -16.76 -6.62 -24.70
CA ASN A 327 -17.21 -7.36 -25.89
C ASN A 327 -16.59 -6.75 -27.15
N ILE A 328 -16.06 -7.62 -28.03
CA ILE A 328 -15.56 -7.30 -29.36
C ILE A 328 -16.13 -8.33 -30.32
N GLY A 329 -16.70 -7.90 -31.45
CA GLY A 329 -17.33 -8.80 -32.43
C GLY A 329 -18.48 -9.59 -31.84
N ASP A 330 -18.67 -10.82 -32.31
CA ASP A 330 -19.74 -11.73 -31.88
C ASP A 330 -19.17 -13.14 -31.64
N ALA A 331 -18.68 -13.37 -30.42
CA ALA A 331 -18.14 -14.66 -30.02
C ALA A 331 -19.19 -15.78 -30.02
N ASP A 332 -20.44 -15.46 -29.64
CA ASP A 332 -21.54 -16.44 -29.59
C ASP A 332 -21.89 -16.97 -30.98
N ALA A 333 -21.94 -16.08 -31.98
CA ALA A 333 -22.17 -16.49 -33.36
C ALA A 333 -21.06 -17.39 -33.91
N VAL A 334 -19.79 -17.17 -33.48
CA VAL A 334 -18.67 -18.04 -33.86
C VAL A 334 -18.79 -19.39 -33.19
N PHE A 335 -19.10 -19.46 -31.91
CA PHE A 335 -19.27 -20.70 -31.16
C PHE A 335 -20.45 -21.54 -31.71
N ALA A 336 -21.54 -20.89 -32.10
CA ALA A 336 -22.72 -21.55 -32.66
C ALA A 336 -22.45 -22.24 -34.03
N LYS A 337 -21.47 -21.76 -34.82
CA LYS A 337 -21.04 -22.40 -36.07
C LYS A 337 -20.30 -23.73 -35.85
N GLY A 338 -19.91 -24.02 -34.61
CA GLY A 338 -19.11 -25.20 -34.28
C GLY A 338 -17.66 -25.09 -34.76
N GLY A 339 -17.03 -26.25 -34.97
CA GLY A 339 -15.62 -26.31 -35.34
C GLY A 339 -14.73 -26.81 -34.17
N LYS A 340 -13.48 -26.42 -34.17
CA LYS A 340 -12.53 -26.84 -33.13
C LYS A 340 -12.67 -25.94 -31.89
N LEU A 341 -13.47 -26.42 -30.94
CA LEU A 341 -13.73 -25.72 -29.68
C LEU A 341 -12.86 -26.29 -28.55
N TYR A 342 -12.41 -25.41 -27.65
CA TYR A 342 -11.73 -25.75 -26.42
C TYR A 342 -12.46 -25.10 -25.27
N GLU A 343 -12.64 -25.87 -24.18
CA GLU A 343 -13.24 -25.40 -22.96
C GLU A 343 -12.38 -25.81 -21.78
N ALA A 344 -12.27 -24.96 -20.76
CA ALA A 344 -11.51 -25.25 -19.56
C ALA A 344 -12.08 -24.55 -18.35
N ASP A 345 -12.12 -25.28 -17.23
CA ASP A 345 -12.42 -24.75 -15.91
C ASP A 345 -11.15 -24.56 -15.10
N TYR A 346 -11.08 -23.45 -14.41
CA TYR A 346 -10.02 -23.18 -13.44
C TYR A 346 -10.62 -22.78 -12.10
N TYR A 347 -10.01 -23.27 -11.03
CA TYR A 347 -10.38 -22.92 -9.68
C TYR A 347 -9.15 -22.50 -8.89
N VAL A 348 -9.23 -21.35 -8.24
CA VAL A 348 -8.21 -20.85 -7.32
C VAL A 348 -8.81 -20.88 -5.92
N PRO A 349 -8.25 -21.64 -4.97
CA PRO A 349 -8.70 -21.66 -3.59
C PRO A 349 -8.31 -20.38 -2.86
N LEU A 350 -8.81 -20.19 -1.64
CA LEU A 350 -8.29 -19.19 -0.72
C LEU A 350 -6.82 -19.48 -0.41
N LEU A 351 -5.97 -18.48 -0.57
CA LEU A 351 -4.54 -18.59 -0.26
C LEU A 351 -4.14 -17.49 0.74
N ALA A 352 -3.49 -17.92 1.84
CA ALA A 352 -2.91 -17.00 2.79
C ALA A 352 -1.64 -16.35 2.23
N HIS A 353 -1.39 -15.11 2.62
CA HIS A 353 -0.17 -14.38 2.23
C HIS A 353 1.06 -14.88 2.97
N ALA A 354 0.91 -15.24 4.26
CA ALA A 354 1.93 -15.84 5.10
C ALA A 354 3.31 -15.17 5.00
N SER A 355 3.35 -13.83 5.12
CA SER A 355 4.61 -13.08 5.09
C SER A 355 5.55 -13.57 6.19
N MET A 356 6.89 -13.54 5.96
CA MET A 356 7.88 -14.07 6.91
C MET A 356 7.73 -13.45 8.31
N GLU A 357 7.49 -12.15 8.38
CA GLU A 357 7.10 -11.46 9.60
C GLU A 357 5.57 -11.53 9.75
N PRO A 358 5.02 -12.25 10.74
CA PRO A 358 3.59 -12.24 11.05
C PRO A 358 3.10 -10.84 11.39
N MET A 359 1.77 -10.66 11.51
CA MET A 359 1.19 -9.37 11.88
C MET A 359 1.69 -8.92 13.24
N VAL A 360 2.22 -7.72 13.30
CA VAL A 360 2.73 -7.09 14.50
C VAL A 360 2.52 -5.58 14.43
N ALA A 361 2.17 -4.97 15.53
CA ALA A 361 2.12 -3.51 15.65
C ALA A 361 2.40 -3.08 17.09
N LEU A 362 3.07 -1.95 17.26
CA LEU A 362 3.25 -1.27 18.52
C LEU A 362 2.46 0.03 18.49
N ALA A 363 1.65 0.27 19.50
CA ALA A 363 0.85 1.47 19.63
C ALA A 363 1.03 2.10 21.00
N GLU A 364 1.12 3.42 21.05
CA GLU A 364 1.03 4.24 22.26
C GLU A 364 -0.11 5.23 22.10
N PHE A 365 -1.13 5.15 22.97
CA PHE A 365 -2.18 6.15 23.10
C PHE A 365 -1.94 6.98 24.35
N LYS A 366 -1.65 8.26 24.14
CA LYS A 366 -1.33 9.20 25.22
C LYS A 366 -1.82 10.61 24.89
N ASP A 367 -2.38 11.31 25.86
CA ASP A 367 -2.82 12.70 25.74
C ASP A 367 -3.75 12.97 24.54
N GLY A 368 -4.63 12.00 24.24
CA GLY A 368 -5.57 12.09 23.12
C GLY A 368 -4.97 11.79 21.74
N LYS A 369 -3.71 11.39 21.65
CA LYS A 369 -2.99 11.07 20.41
C LYS A 369 -2.56 9.61 20.36
N ALA A 370 -2.46 9.08 19.14
CA ALA A 370 -1.98 7.72 18.89
C ALA A 370 -0.68 7.77 18.09
N THR A 371 0.39 7.20 18.65
CA THR A 371 1.66 6.97 17.95
C THR A 371 1.84 5.49 17.70
N LEU A 372 2.10 5.13 16.46
CA LEU A 372 2.10 3.75 15.99
C LEU A 372 3.43 3.44 15.28
N TRP A 373 3.95 2.24 15.47
CA TRP A 373 5.08 1.67 14.73
C TRP A 373 4.60 0.36 14.12
N ALA A 374 4.47 0.34 12.80
CA ALA A 374 3.89 -0.80 12.10
C ALA A 374 4.59 -1.10 10.77
N PRO A 375 4.80 -2.40 10.47
CA PRO A 375 5.22 -2.85 9.15
C PRO A 375 4.01 -2.84 8.21
N THR A 376 3.60 -1.65 7.75
CA THR A 376 2.39 -1.47 6.94
C THR A 376 2.69 -1.02 5.52
N GLN A 377 1.92 -1.54 4.56
CA GLN A 377 1.93 -1.08 3.17
C GLN A 377 1.10 0.19 2.98
N ASN A 378 0.18 0.50 3.92
CA ASN A 378 -0.76 1.60 3.79
C ASN A 378 -0.89 2.41 5.10
N PRO A 379 0.06 3.31 5.38
CA PRO A 379 0.03 4.10 6.61
C PRO A 379 -1.17 5.07 6.68
N GLN A 380 -1.73 5.48 5.54
CA GLN A 380 -2.93 6.32 5.51
C GLN A 380 -4.17 5.54 5.96
N ALA A 381 -4.33 4.29 5.52
CA ALA A 381 -5.40 3.43 6.04
C ALA A 381 -5.24 3.12 7.53
N VAL A 382 -3.99 3.07 8.05
CA VAL A 382 -3.75 2.99 9.51
C VAL A 382 -4.31 4.23 10.19
N GLN A 383 -4.03 5.43 9.68
CA GLN A 383 -4.55 6.66 10.26
C GLN A 383 -6.07 6.69 10.27
N ASP A 384 -6.70 6.32 9.15
CA ASP A 384 -8.16 6.36 9.01
C ASP A 384 -8.84 5.38 9.98
N ILE A 385 -8.36 4.12 10.08
CA ILE A 385 -8.99 3.15 10.98
C ILE A 385 -8.73 3.44 12.44
N VAL A 386 -7.51 3.83 12.82
CA VAL A 386 -7.19 4.15 14.22
C VAL A 386 -7.92 5.41 14.68
N SER A 387 -8.02 6.44 13.84
CA SER A 387 -8.84 7.62 14.10
C SER A 387 -10.29 7.24 14.41
N LYS A 388 -10.88 6.37 13.59
CA LYS A 388 -12.25 5.88 13.75
C LYS A 388 -12.41 5.06 15.05
N GLU A 389 -11.55 4.09 15.31
CA GLU A 389 -11.66 3.17 16.46
C GLU A 389 -11.40 3.88 17.80
N LEU A 390 -10.52 4.89 17.80
CA LEU A 390 -10.23 5.65 19.02
C LEU A 390 -11.12 6.89 19.19
N GLY A 391 -11.85 7.30 18.13
CA GLY A 391 -12.67 8.52 18.15
C GLY A 391 -11.84 9.81 18.27
N ILE A 392 -10.70 9.87 17.58
CA ILE A 392 -9.78 11.01 17.58
C ILE A 392 -9.61 11.55 16.15
N PRO A 393 -9.18 12.81 15.97
CA PRO A 393 -8.85 13.34 14.65
C PRO A 393 -7.75 12.54 13.95
N THR A 394 -7.80 12.44 12.61
CA THR A 394 -6.79 11.70 11.82
C THR A 394 -5.39 12.31 11.95
N GLU A 395 -5.29 13.63 12.12
CA GLU A 395 -4.05 14.36 12.37
C GLU A 395 -3.40 14.05 13.73
N ASP A 396 -4.15 13.50 14.67
CA ASP A 396 -3.62 13.03 15.97
C ASP A 396 -3.17 11.56 15.92
N VAL A 397 -3.20 10.94 14.75
CA VAL A 397 -2.69 9.58 14.50
C VAL A 397 -1.39 9.63 13.72
N ILE A 398 -0.29 9.28 14.38
CA ILE A 398 1.05 9.23 13.79
C ILE A 398 1.40 7.79 13.51
N CYS A 399 1.67 7.45 12.24
CA CYS A 399 2.09 6.11 11.84
C CYS A 399 3.53 6.12 11.33
N HIS A 400 4.47 5.63 12.13
CA HIS A 400 5.83 5.33 11.72
C HIS A 400 5.85 3.98 10.99
N VAL A 401 6.32 3.99 9.74
CA VAL A 401 6.42 2.78 8.92
C VAL A 401 7.79 2.15 9.13
N THR A 402 7.82 0.93 9.67
CA THR A 402 9.05 0.13 9.80
C THR A 402 9.34 -0.62 8.50
N LEU A 403 10.51 -1.26 8.39
CA LEU A 403 10.72 -2.25 7.35
C LEU A 403 9.73 -3.41 7.53
N LEU A 404 9.30 -4.00 6.42
CA LEU A 404 8.35 -5.11 6.41
C LEU A 404 9.08 -6.42 6.07
N GLY A 405 8.92 -7.44 6.89
CA GLY A 405 9.34 -8.80 6.59
C GLY A 405 8.39 -9.49 5.59
N GLY A 406 8.17 -8.84 4.44
CA GLY A 406 7.15 -9.19 3.46
C GLY A 406 5.80 -8.54 3.74
N GLY A 407 4.95 -8.44 2.74
CA GLY A 407 3.62 -7.84 2.87
C GLY A 407 2.59 -8.48 1.96
N PHE A 408 2.94 -8.63 0.67
CA PHE A 408 2.16 -9.30 -0.38
C PHE A 408 0.70 -8.82 -0.52
N GLY A 409 0.39 -7.63 0.00
CA GLY A 409 -0.97 -7.08 0.05
C GLY A 409 -1.67 -7.24 1.42
N ARG A 410 -1.28 -8.20 2.27
CA ARG A 410 -1.86 -8.40 3.61
C ARG A 410 -1.62 -7.18 4.51
N LYS A 411 -0.41 -6.65 4.53
CA LYS A 411 -0.04 -5.54 5.41
C LYS A 411 -0.57 -4.17 4.95
N SER A 412 -1.36 -4.12 3.87
CA SER A 412 -2.17 -2.94 3.54
C SER A 412 -3.52 -2.91 4.26
N LYS A 413 -3.85 -3.97 5.02
CA LYS A 413 -5.08 -4.11 5.82
C LYS A 413 -4.70 -3.97 7.30
N PRO A 414 -4.92 -2.80 7.93
CA PRO A 414 -4.34 -2.46 9.23
C PRO A 414 -5.17 -2.90 10.44
N ASP A 415 -5.94 -3.96 10.36
CA ASP A 415 -6.73 -4.54 11.46
C ASP A 415 -5.88 -4.84 12.72
N TYR A 416 -4.71 -5.45 12.54
CA TYR A 416 -3.74 -5.73 13.61
C TYR A 416 -3.16 -4.46 14.25
N VAL A 417 -3.10 -3.35 13.49
CA VAL A 417 -2.65 -2.05 14.02
C VAL A 417 -3.75 -1.40 14.84
N ALA A 418 -5.00 -1.52 14.37
CA ALA A 418 -6.17 -1.06 15.11
C ALA A 418 -6.32 -1.80 16.44
N GLU A 419 -6.08 -3.12 16.48
CA GLU A 419 -6.03 -3.91 17.73
C GLU A 419 -5.03 -3.34 18.72
N ALA A 420 -3.79 -3.07 18.29
CA ALA A 420 -2.75 -2.50 19.15
C ALA A 420 -3.17 -1.13 19.72
N ALA A 421 -3.76 -0.28 18.88
CA ALA A 421 -4.23 1.05 19.28
C ALA A 421 -5.36 0.99 20.32
N VAL A 422 -6.35 0.12 20.09
CA VAL A 422 -7.46 -0.11 21.03
C VAL A 422 -6.94 -0.66 22.38
N LEU A 423 -6.03 -1.61 22.34
CA LEU A 423 -5.43 -2.17 23.56
C LEU A 423 -4.58 -1.13 24.30
N SER A 424 -3.82 -0.30 23.60
CA SER A 424 -3.06 0.78 24.24
C SER A 424 -3.98 1.76 24.98
N LYS A 425 -5.09 2.18 24.34
CA LYS A 425 -6.10 3.04 24.98
C LYS A 425 -6.72 2.37 26.22
N LYS A 426 -7.09 1.07 26.13
CA LYS A 426 -7.74 0.33 27.22
C LYS A 426 -6.79 0.08 28.41
N THR A 427 -5.50 -0.12 28.15
CA THR A 427 -4.50 -0.43 29.20
C THR A 427 -3.79 0.81 29.75
N GLY A 428 -3.87 1.95 29.09
CA GLY A 428 -3.12 3.18 29.43
C GLY A 428 -1.60 3.02 29.28
N ARG A 429 -1.13 2.07 28.46
CA ARG A 429 0.28 1.76 28.24
C ARG A 429 0.58 1.54 26.76
N PRO A 430 1.85 1.71 26.34
CA PRO A 430 2.23 1.26 25.03
C PRO A 430 2.07 -0.27 24.91
N VAL A 431 1.42 -0.75 23.86
CA VAL A 431 1.12 -2.17 23.64
C VAL A 431 1.68 -2.64 22.31
N LYS A 432 2.50 -3.70 22.34
CA LYS A 432 2.90 -4.45 21.15
C LYS A 432 2.03 -5.69 20.99
N VAL A 433 1.16 -5.69 19.99
CA VAL A 433 0.41 -6.88 19.56
C VAL A 433 1.28 -7.72 18.65
N VAL A 434 1.35 -9.02 18.91
CA VAL A 434 2.06 -10.00 18.08
C VAL A 434 1.12 -11.16 17.78
N TRP A 435 0.89 -11.39 16.49
CA TRP A 435 0.16 -12.58 16.03
C TRP A 435 1.11 -13.77 15.91
N THR A 436 0.62 -14.95 16.20
CA THR A 436 1.34 -16.19 15.86
C THR A 436 1.25 -16.46 14.37
N ARG A 437 2.05 -17.40 13.86
CA ARG A 437 1.93 -17.84 12.46
C ARG A 437 0.57 -18.45 12.17
N GLU A 438 0.01 -19.16 13.15
CA GLU A 438 -1.32 -19.75 13.06
C GLU A 438 -2.41 -18.68 12.92
N ASP A 439 -2.29 -17.57 13.68
CA ASP A 439 -3.21 -16.43 13.58
C ASP A 439 -3.10 -15.77 12.21
N ASP A 440 -1.86 -15.51 11.75
CA ASP A 440 -1.57 -14.89 10.46
C ASP A 440 -2.18 -15.68 9.29
N ILE A 441 -2.10 -17.03 9.33
CA ILE A 441 -2.70 -17.89 8.32
C ILE A 441 -4.22 -17.96 8.48
N LYS A 442 -4.73 -18.08 9.71
CA LYS A 442 -6.16 -18.32 9.99
C LYS A 442 -7.03 -17.07 9.78
N PHE A 443 -6.48 -15.89 10.05
CA PHE A 443 -7.20 -14.61 10.02
C PHE A 443 -6.71 -13.67 8.93
N ASP A 444 -6.22 -14.23 7.84
CA ASP A 444 -5.74 -13.46 6.71
C ASP A 444 -6.90 -12.81 5.92
N TYR A 445 -6.61 -11.72 5.26
CA TYR A 445 -7.39 -11.22 4.13
C TYR A 445 -6.93 -11.99 2.89
N TYR A 446 -7.47 -13.19 2.71
CA TYR A 446 -7.00 -14.15 1.71
C TYR A 446 -7.02 -13.63 0.28
N ASN A 447 -6.12 -14.14 -0.57
CA ASN A 447 -6.35 -14.06 -2.01
C ASN A 447 -7.71 -14.68 -2.33
N ALA A 448 -8.50 -13.95 -3.13
CA ALA A 448 -9.87 -14.34 -3.38
C ALA A 448 -9.96 -15.72 -4.04
N VAL A 449 -10.83 -16.57 -3.50
CA VAL A 449 -11.28 -17.77 -4.20
C VAL A 449 -11.94 -17.37 -5.52
N ALA A 450 -11.65 -18.08 -6.61
CA ALA A 450 -12.24 -17.79 -7.91
C ALA A 450 -12.54 -19.05 -8.69
N SER A 451 -13.66 -19.07 -9.41
CA SER A 451 -13.95 -20.01 -10.48
C SER A 451 -13.94 -19.29 -11.82
N MET A 452 -13.26 -19.87 -12.79
CA MET A 452 -13.14 -19.30 -14.14
C MET A 452 -13.53 -20.35 -15.15
N TYR A 453 -14.36 -19.95 -16.12
CA TYR A 453 -14.69 -20.75 -17.30
C TYR A 453 -14.17 -20.05 -18.54
N LEU A 454 -13.42 -20.79 -19.35
CA LEU A 454 -12.82 -20.31 -20.59
C LEU A 454 -13.32 -21.15 -21.76
N LYS A 455 -13.64 -20.49 -22.89
CA LYS A 455 -14.03 -21.15 -24.14
C LYS A 455 -13.36 -20.44 -25.31
N ALA A 456 -12.75 -21.21 -26.21
CA ALA A 456 -12.10 -20.70 -27.40
C ALA A 456 -12.51 -21.50 -28.64
N ALA A 457 -12.66 -20.79 -29.77
CA ALA A 457 -12.75 -21.40 -31.10
C ALA A 457 -11.45 -21.17 -31.85
N LEU A 458 -10.89 -22.21 -32.47
CA LEU A 458 -9.66 -22.09 -33.28
C LEU A 458 -10.00 -22.17 -34.76
N GLY A 459 -9.42 -21.24 -35.54
CA GLY A 459 -9.46 -21.27 -37.01
C GLY A 459 -8.47 -22.29 -37.60
N ALA A 460 -8.47 -22.41 -38.92
CA ALA A 460 -7.65 -23.39 -39.67
C ALA A 460 -6.15 -23.29 -39.41
N GLN A 461 -5.64 -22.10 -39.03
CA GLN A 461 -4.22 -21.87 -38.72
C GLN A 461 -3.89 -22.05 -37.24
N GLY A 462 -4.83 -22.59 -36.43
CA GLY A 462 -4.63 -22.77 -34.98
C GLY A 462 -4.71 -21.47 -34.16
N LYS A 463 -5.07 -20.33 -34.77
CA LYS A 463 -5.27 -19.06 -34.07
C LYS A 463 -6.68 -18.97 -33.51
N PRO A 464 -6.87 -18.38 -32.31
CA PRO A 464 -8.20 -18.14 -31.77
C PRO A 464 -9.02 -17.20 -32.66
N THR A 465 -10.21 -17.62 -33.04
CA THR A 465 -11.20 -16.83 -33.80
C THR A 465 -12.32 -16.28 -32.92
N ALA A 466 -12.55 -16.91 -31.77
CA ALA A 466 -13.41 -16.40 -30.70
C ALA A 466 -12.87 -16.82 -29.34
N TRP A 467 -13.13 -15.98 -28.33
CA TRP A 467 -12.73 -16.19 -26.97
C TRP A 467 -13.80 -15.72 -26.00
N LEU A 468 -14.22 -16.59 -25.10
CA LEU A 468 -15.06 -16.27 -23.96
C LEU A 468 -14.29 -16.55 -22.69
N GLN A 469 -14.30 -15.60 -21.76
CA GLN A 469 -13.81 -15.86 -20.40
C GLN A 469 -14.79 -15.29 -19.38
N ARG A 470 -15.12 -16.11 -18.38
CA ARG A 470 -15.95 -15.77 -17.24
C ARG A 470 -15.14 -15.92 -15.97
N SER A 471 -15.24 -14.97 -15.06
CA SER A 471 -14.69 -15.08 -13.71
C SER A 471 -15.75 -14.80 -12.68
N VAL A 472 -15.74 -15.59 -11.62
CA VAL A 472 -16.66 -15.51 -10.49
C VAL A 472 -15.84 -15.56 -9.21
N PHE A 473 -15.83 -14.47 -8.48
CA PHE A 473 -15.05 -14.31 -7.25
C PHE A 473 -15.67 -13.24 -6.35
N PRO A 474 -15.59 -13.37 -5.00
CA PRO A 474 -16.02 -12.32 -4.09
C PRO A 474 -15.13 -11.08 -4.26
N PRO A 475 -15.71 -9.91 -4.53
CA PRO A 475 -14.94 -8.72 -4.87
C PRO A 475 -14.34 -8.03 -3.63
N ILE A 476 -13.21 -7.33 -3.78
CA ILE A 476 -12.58 -6.56 -2.69
C ILE A 476 -13.54 -5.52 -2.06
N PRO A 477 -14.40 -4.80 -2.80
CA PRO A 477 -15.38 -3.91 -2.17
C PRO A 477 -16.26 -4.58 -1.11
N SER A 478 -16.41 -5.90 -1.11
CA SER A 478 -17.13 -6.63 -0.07
C SER A 478 -16.51 -6.51 1.33
N ILE A 479 -15.26 -6.06 1.45
CA ILE A 479 -14.62 -5.71 2.71
C ILE A 479 -15.37 -4.54 3.39
N PHE A 480 -15.96 -3.65 2.60
CA PHE A 480 -16.63 -2.43 3.07
C PHE A 480 -18.16 -2.49 2.89
N ASP A 481 -18.64 -3.20 1.87
CA ASP A 481 -20.07 -3.39 1.56
C ASP A 481 -20.35 -4.88 1.34
N VAL A 482 -21.02 -5.49 2.30
CA VAL A 482 -21.41 -6.92 2.27
C VAL A 482 -22.32 -7.29 1.09
N ASN A 483 -22.91 -6.29 0.41
CA ASN A 483 -23.76 -6.48 -0.76
C ASN A 483 -22.98 -6.40 -2.08
N ALA A 484 -21.71 -6.02 -2.06
CA ALA A 484 -20.89 -6.01 -3.26
C ALA A 484 -20.65 -7.44 -3.75
N VAL A 485 -21.08 -7.73 -4.98
CA VAL A 485 -21.01 -9.08 -5.57
C VAL A 485 -20.26 -9.12 -6.91
N TYR A 486 -19.90 -7.96 -7.48
CA TYR A 486 -19.17 -7.85 -8.74
C TYR A 486 -17.84 -7.17 -8.55
N GLY A 487 -16.81 -7.61 -9.30
CA GLY A 487 -15.54 -6.92 -9.40
C GLY A 487 -15.71 -5.50 -9.94
N ASP A 488 -14.99 -4.54 -9.38
CA ASP A 488 -14.91 -3.20 -9.96
C ASP A 488 -13.96 -3.15 -11.17
N PRO A 489 -13.99 -2.08 -11.98
CA PRO A 489 -13.13 -1.98 -13.17
C PRO A 489 -11.64 -2.11 -12.86
N ALA A 490 -11.17 -1.65 -11.71
CA ALA A 490 -9.76 -1.74 -11.34
C ALA A 490 -9.32 -3.19 -11.05
N HIS A 491 -10.21 -3.99 -10.44
CA HIS A 491 -9.96 -5.42 -10.25
C HIS A 491 -9.94 -6.19 -11.56
N LEU A 492 -10.80 -5.81 -12.49
CA LEU A 492 -10.97 -6.54 -13.74
C LEU A 492 -9.94 -6.18 -14.81
N GLN A 493 -9.20 -5.08 -14.68
CA GLN A 493 -8.21 -4.64 -15.66
C GLN A 493 -6.92 -5.47 -15.69
N GLN A 494 -6.55 -6.13 -14.64
CA GLN A 494 -5.22 -6.75 -14.52
C GLN A 494 -5.18 -8.14 -15.15
N GLY A 495 -5.13 -8.19 -16.48
CA GLY A 495 -5.07 -9.40 -17.28
C GLY A 495 -6.46 -9.99 -17.60
N TRP A 496 -7.55 -9.33 -17.20
CA TRP A 496 -8.89 -9.80 -17.49
C TRP A 496 -9.55 -8.92 -18.57
N THR A 497 -10.00 -7.71 -18.26
CA THR A 497 -10.59 -6.83 -19.26
C THR A 497 -9.57 -6.15 -20.18
N ASP A 498 -8.31 -6.09 -19.80
CA ASP A 498 -7.18 -5.51 -20.53
C ASP A 498 -6.29 -6.57 -21.21
N ILE A 499 -6.83 -7.78 -21.45
CA ILE A 499 -6.12 -8.84 -22.17
C ILE A 499 -5.47 -8.29 -23.45
N PRO A 500 -4.13 -8.48 -23.66
CA PRO A 500 -3.38 -7.77 -24.69
C PRO A 500 -3.41 -8.45 -26.06
N TYR A 501 -4.16 -9.55 -26.20
CA TYR A 501 -4.22 -10.30 -27.45
C TYR A 501 -5.23 -9.67 -28.44
N ASP A 502 -4.85 -9.65 -29.71
CA ASP A 502 -5.73 -9.25 -30.82
C ASP A 502 -6.68 -10.43 -31.16
N LEU A 503 -7.87 -10.36 -30.59
CA LEU A 503 -8.92 -11.37 -30.72
C LEU A 503 -10.10 -10.77 -31.47
N PRO A 504 -10.47 -11.30 -32.66
CA PRO A 504 -11.52 -10.71 -33.49
C PRO A 504 -12.92 -10.81 -32.86
N ASN A 505 -13.15 -11.83 -32.03
CA ASN A 505 -14.40 -12.00 -31.30
C ASN A 505 -14.04 -12.35 -29.83
N LEU A 506 -14.25 -11.40 -28.93
CA LEU A 506 -13.90 -11.51 -27.52
C LEU A 506 -15.11 -11.17 -26.65
N ARG A 507 -15.44 -12.03 -25.71
CA ARG A 507 -16.44 -11.76 -24.68
C ARG A 507 -15.89 -12.05 -23.30
N ILE A 508 -15.89 -11.04 -22.45
CA ILE A 508 -15.43 -11.15 -21.07
C ILE A 508 -16.59 -10.86 -20.13
N GLU A 509 -16.80 -11.76 -19.19
CA GLU A 509 -17.90 -11.68 -18.23
C GLU A 509 -17.38 -11.80 -16.79
N ASN A 510 -18.06 -11.10 -15.86
CA ASN A 510 -17.87 -11.25 -14.43
C ASN A 510 -19.19 -11.68 -13.78
N GLY A 511 -19.17 -12.84 -13.14
CA GLY A 511 -20.32 -13.40 -12.43
C GLY A 511 -20.43 -12.87 -10.99
N PRO A 512 -21.65 -12.82 -10.43
CA PRO A 512 -21.86 -12.40 -9.07
C PRO A 512 -21.32 -13.46 -8.09
N ALA A 513 -20.58 -13.02 -7.07
CA ALA A 513 -20.16 -13.85 -5.97
C ALA A 513 -20.33 -13.09 -4.66
N LYS A 514 -21.17 -13.60 -3.77
CA LYS A 514 -21.38 -13.01 -2.46
C LYS A 514 -20.20 -13.38 -1.56
N ALA A 515 -19.50 -12.38 -1.05
CA ALA A 515 -18.48 -12.66 -0.03
C ALA A 515 -19.14 -13.31 1.18
N ARG A 516 -18.59 -14.45 1.58
CA ARG A 516 -18.89 -15.04 2.89
C ARG A 516 -17.90 -14.42 3.87
N PRO A 517 -18.22 -14.20 5.12
CA PRO A 517 -17.32 -13.50 6.06
C PRO A 517 -15.96 -14.16 6.31
N HIS A 518 -15.81 -15.46 6.04
CA HIS A 518 -14.50 -16.12 5.99
C HIS A 518 -13.67 -15.76 4.75
N LEU A 519 -14.28 -15.03 3.80
CA LEU A 519 -13.72 -14.67 2.54
C LEU A 519 -13.54 -13.16 2.51
N ILE A 520 -12.60 -12.64 3.30
CA ILE A 520 -12.20 -11.26 3.16
C ILE A 520 -11.17 -11.25 2.02
N PRO A 521 -11.60 -10.94 0.78
CA PRO A 521 -10.69 -11.00 -0.33
C PRO A 521 -9.64 -9.90 -0.19
N ALA A 522 -8.39 -10.27 -0.28
CA ALA A 522 -7.31 -9.34 -0.53
C ALA A 522 -6.69 -9.65 -1.89
N ARG A 523 -6.07 -8.69 -2.47
CA ARG A 523 -5.24 -8.87 -3.64
C ARG A 523 -3.80 -8.79 -3.23
N SER A 524 -3.00 -9.80 -3.62
CA SER A 524 -1.56 -9.65 -3.63
C SER A 524 -1.17 -8.57 -4.64
N ALA A 525 -0.23 -7.74 -4.28
CA ALA A 525 0.37 -6.79 -5.19
C ALA A 525 1.23 -7.51 -6.25
#